data_343cf0c5770bd5db69162115cbcc5ec1
#
_entry.id   343cf0c5770bd5db69162115cbcc5ec1
#
_cell.length_a   1.000
_cell.length_b   1.000
_cell.length_c   1.000
_cell.angle_alpha   90.00
_cell.angle_beta   90.00
_cell.angle_gamma   90.00
#
_symmetry.space_group_name_H-M   'P 1'
#
loop_
_entity.id
_entity.type
_entity.pdbx_description
1 polymer ?
#
loop_
_entity_poly.entity_id
_entity_poly.type
_entity_poly.pdbx_seq_one_letter_code
_entity_poly.pdbx_strand_id
1 'polypeptide(L)'
;EATYLTCTGKGDKQRIIPIGRQAAKWVQRYLDESRLILLGKRSSPWLFVNMRRGGGVGLTRKSFWKILKEYGERAGFKNSLSPHMLRHSFATHLLERGADLRSIQMMLGHADLSTTQIYTQVLEHRMRTVYDRFHPRS
;
A
#
# COMPACT_ATOMS: atom_id res chain seq x y z
N GLU A 1 -1.84 -4.88 16.30
CA GLU A 1 -0.96 -4.84 15.14
C GLU A 1 -1.79 -4.48 13.89
N ALA A 2 -1.41 -3.43 13.17
CA ALA A 2 -2.15 -3.03 11.98
C ALA A 2 -2.00 -4.10 10.90
N THR A 3 -3.10 -4.70 10.51
CA THR A 3 -3.13 -5.73 9.48
C THR A 3 -3.67 -5.24 8.15
N TYR A 4 -4.09 -3.99 8.09
CA TYR A 4 -4.64 -3.35 6.89
C TYR A 4 -4.42 -1.83 6.93
N LEU A 5 -4.52 -1.22 5.75
CA LEU A 5 -4.60 0.24 5.55
C LEU A 5 -5.96 0.60 4.97
N THR A 6 -6.48 1.75 5.36
CA THR A 6 -7.63 2.36 4.70
C THR A 6 -7.13 3.50 3.82
N CYS A 7 -7.47 3.46 2.55
CA CYS A 7 -7.13 4.49 1.58
C CYS A 7 -8.40 5.09 1.00
N THR A 8 -8.41 6.42 0.85
CA THR A 8 -9.48 7.12 0.15
C THR A 8 -9.05 7.37 -1.30
N GLY A 9 -9.85 6.88 -2.24
CA GLY A 9 -9.62 7.02 -3.67
C GLY A 9 -10.47 8.12 -4.33
N LYS A 10 -10.55 8.09 -5.65
CA LYS A 10 -11.37 9.00 -6.44
C LYS A 10 -12.84 8.90 -6.04
N GLY A 11 -13.52 10.03 -5.87
CA GLY A 11 -14.92 10.09 -5.46
C GLY A 11 -15.15 9.77 -3.99
N ASP A 12 -14.15 10.02 -3.14
CA ASP A 12 -14.20 9.80 -1.69
C ASP A 12 -14.47 8.34 -1.27
N LYS A 13 -14.21 7.40 -2.19
CA LYS A 13 -14.39 5.97 -1.92
C LYS A 13 -13.24 5.41 -1.09
N GLN A 14 -13.58 4.83 0.05
CA GLN A 14 -12.62 4.17 0.91
C GLN A 14 -12.36 2.72 0.46
N ARG A 15 -11.12 2.30 0.61
CA ARG A 15 -10.68 0.93 0.34
C ARG A 15 -9.88 0.41 1.51
N ILE A 16 -10.08 -0.87 1.82
CA ILE A 16 -9.28 -1.60 2.79
C ILE A 16 -8.24 -2.38 2.00
N ILE A 17 -6.98 -2.17 2.34
CA ILE A 17 -5.84 -2.83 1.72
C ILE A 17 -5.12 -3.64 2.79
N PRO A 18 -5.09 -4.97 2.68
CA PRO A 18 -4.33 -5.80 3.61
C PRO A 18 -2.84 -5.54 3.46
N ILE A 19 -2.11 -5.57 4.57
CA ILE A 19 -0.67 -5.38 4.60
C ILE A 19 -0.02 -6.65 5.13
N GLY A 20 0.98 -7.16 4.40
CA GLY A 20 1.80 -8.26 4.86
C GLY A 20 2.64 -7.89 6.08
N ARG A 21 2.96 -8.87 6.90
CA ARG A 21 3.72 -8.67 8.16
C ARG A 21 5.04 -7.93 7.96
N GLN A 22 5.76 -8.20 6.88
CA GLN A 22 7.03 -7.52 6.58
C GLN A 22 6.81 -6.04 6.25
N ALA A 23 5.80 -5.73 5.43
CA ALA A 23 5.46 -4.35 5.12
C ALA A 23 5.02 -3.59 6.37
N ALA A 24 4.20 -4.21 7.23
CA ALA A 24 3.79 -3.63 8.51
C ALA A 24 4.98 -3.30 9.42
N LYS A 25 5.98 -4.20 9.53
CA LYS A 25 7.21 -3.94 10.29
C LYS A 25 7.98 -2.73 9.75
N TRP A 26 8.13 -2.62 8.43
CA TRP A 26 8.83 -1.48 7.82
C TRP A 26 8.09 -0.17 7.99
N VAL A 27 6.75 -0.19 7.88
CA VAL A 27 5.92 1.00 8.14
C VAL A 27 6.04 1.42 9.61
N GLN A 28 5.96 0.47 10.54
CA GLN A 28 6.11 0.76 11.96
C GLN A 28 7.49 1.37 12.26
N ARG A 29 8.55 0.78 11.74
CA ARG A 29 9.91 1.31 11.89
C ARG A 29 10.04 2.72 11.31
N TYR A 30 9.44 2.98 10.16
CA TYR A 30 9.40 4.31 9.57
C TYR A 30 8.69 5.32 10.49
N LEU A 31 7.56 4.94 11.08
CA LEU A 31 6.81 5.78 12.01
C LEU A 31 7.61 6.12 13.26
N ASP A 32 8.28 5.12 13.82
CA ASP A 32 8.98 5.25 15.11
C ASP A 32 10.33 5.96 14.98
N GLU A 33 11.01 5.81 13.86
CA GLU A 33 12.36 6.34 13.65
C GLU A 33 12.38 7.51 12.65
N SER A 34 12.24 7.20 11.36
CA SER A 34 12.52 8.15 10.28
C SER A 34 11.50 9.27 10.19
N ARG A 35 10.22 8.97 10.36
CA ARG A 35 9.15 9.97 10.25
C ARG A 35 9.25 11.04 11.33
N LEU A 36 9.63 10.67 12.54
CA LEU A 36 9.83 11.61 13.65
C LEU A 36 10.98 12.56 13.36
N ILE A 37 12.10 12.04 12.84
CA ILE A 37 13.24 12.84 12.42
C ILE A 37 12.87 13.80 11.30
N LEU A 38 12.16 13.31 10.28
CA LEU A 38 11.74 14.11 9.13
C LEU A 38 10.80 15.24 9.53
N LEU A 39 9.86 15.00 10.43
CA LEU A 39 8.92 16.02 10.90
C LEU A 39 9.56 17.01 11.88
N GLY A 40 10.47 16.56 12.72
CA GLY A 40 11.03 17.35 13.83
C GLY A 40 9.90 17.79 14.77
N LYS A 41 9.72 19.11 14.92
CA LYS A 41 8.64 19.70 15.76
C LYS A 41 7.30 19.86 15.04
N ARG A 42 7.20 19.45 13.76
CA ARG A 42 5.99 19.62 12.96
C ARG A 42 5.07 18.40 13.07
N SER A 43 3.79 18.60 12.82
CA SER A 43 2.81 17.52 12.70
C SER A 43 2.35 17.39 11.25
N SER A 44 1.92 16.19 10.85
CA SER A 44 1.37 15.93 9.53
C SER A 44 0.32 14.82 9.61
N PRO A 45 -0.84 14.96 8.94
CA PRO A 45 -1.83 13.91 8.86
C PRO A 45 -1.43 12.79 7.88
N TRP A 46 -0.38 13.01 7.08
CA TRP A 46 0.05 12.07 6.05
C TRP A 46 0.95 10.98 6.63
N LEU A 47 0.73 9.75 6.20
CA LEU A 47 1.61 8.63 6.57
C LEU A 47 3.03 8.86 6.04
N PHE A 48 3.16 9.03 4.74
CA PHE A 48 4.45 9.33 4.11
C PHE A 48 4.59 10.82 3.85
N VAL A 49 5.63 11.41 4.40
CA VAL A 49 5.87 12.85 4.35
C VAL A 49 6.95 13.22 3.33
N ASN A 50 6.78 14.37 2.69
CA ASN A 50 7.75 14.95 1.77
C ASN A 50 8.39 16.19 2.39
N MET A 51 9.71 16.15 2.55
CA MET A 51 10.46 17.24 3.20
C MET A 51 10.83 18.38 2.26
N ARG A 52 10.83 18.16 0.94
CA ARG A 52 11.29 19.17 -0.05
C ARG A 52 10.39 20.39 -0.15
N ARG A 53 9.15 20.33 0.32
CA ARG A 53 8.14 21.42 0.25
C ARG A 53 7.82 22.04 1.62
N GLY A 54 8.83 22.31 2.42
CA GLY A 54 8.62 22.95 3.73
C GLY A 54 8.20 22.01 4.86
N GLY A 55 8.19 20.71 4.63
CA GLY A 55 7.93 19.66 5.62
C GLY A 55 6.45 19.45 5.98
N GLY A 56 6.08 18.21 6.20
CA GLY A 56 4.73 17.84 6.63
C GLY A 56 3.70 17.68 5.51
N VAL A 57 4.08 17.88 4.26
CA VAL A 57 3.24 17.59 3.09
C VAL A 57 3.35 16.12 2.74
N GLY A 58 2.25 15.51 2.28
CA GLY A 58 2.23 14.13 1.85
C GLY A 58 3.12 13.85 0.65
N LEU A 59 3.65 12.64 0.57
CA LEU A 59 4.41 12.18 -0.59
C LEU A 59 3.49 12.12 -1.81
N THR A 60 3.88 12.78 -2.91
CA THR A 60 3.10 12.76 -4.15
C THR A 60 3.32 11.46 -4.93
N ARG A 61 2.37 11.08 -5.80
CA ARG A 61 2.52 9.94 -6.73
C ARG A 61 3.79 10.07 -7.58
N LYS A 62 4.08 11.27 -8.07
CA LYS A 62 5.28 11.56 -8.87
C LYS A 62 6.57 11.37 -8.08
N SER A 63 6.61 11.82 -6.83
CA SER A 63 7.75 11.62 -5.95
C SER A 63 7.96 10.13 -5.64
N PHE A 64 6.89 9.40 -5.36
CA PHE A 64 6.96 7.95 -5.13
C PHE A 64 7.48 7.21 -6.36
N TRP A 65 6.99 7.53 -7.54
CA TRP A 65 7.46 6.92 -8.80
C TRP A 65 8.96 7.16 -9.01
N LYS A 66 9.43 8.39 -8.76
CA LYS A 66 10.86 8.70 -8.86
C LYS A 66 11.72 7.85 -7.90
N ILE A 67 11.29 7.73 -6.65
CA ILE A 67 11.95 6.87 -5.65
C ILE A 67 11.98 5.42 -6.13
N LEU A 68 10.86 4.90 -6.59
CA LEU A 68 10.76 3.53 -7.08
C LEU A 68 11.69 3.27 -8.26
N LYS A 69 11.78 4.22 -9.19
CA LYS A 69 12.70 4.16 -10.33
C LYS A 69 14.16 4.10 -9.88
N GLU A 70 14.56 4.98 -8.96
CA GLU A 70 15.92 5.02 -8.41
C GLU A 70 16.30 3.68 -7.74
N TYR A 71 15.39 3.10 -6.95
CA TYR A 71 15.61 1.79 -6.34
C TYR A 71 15.67 0.65 -7.37
N GLY A 72 14.86 0.71 -8.40
CA GLY A 72 14.90 -0.25 -9.51
C GLY A 72 16.25 -0.23 -10.23
N GLU A 73 16.77 0.95 -10.54
CA GLU A 73 18.09 1.13 -11.15
C GLU A 73 19.22 0.58 -10.27
N ARG A 74 19.19 0.89 -8.97
CA ARG A 74 20.16 0.35 -7.99
C ARG A 74 20.09 -1.17 -7.85
N ALA A 75 18.91 -1.75 -7.99
CA ALA A 75 18.70 -3.19 -7.96
C ALA A 75 19.04 -3.90 -9.29
N GLY A 76 19.47 -3.16 -10.32
CA GLY A 76 19.90 -3.71 -11.61
C GLY A 76 18.75 -4.08 -12.55
N PHE A 77 17.55 -3.55 -12.34
CA PHE A 77 16.45 -3.75 -13.29
C PHE A 77 16.75 -3.02 -14.60
N LYS A 78 16.68 -3.75 -15.70
CA LYS A 78 16.90 -3.18 -17.04
C LYS A 78 15.81 -2.20 -17.46
N ASN A 79 14.58 -2.47 -17.04
CA ASN A 79 13.41 -1.61 -17.30
C ASN A 79 13.09 -0.77 -16.06
N SER A 80 12.67 0.47 -16.30
CA SER A 80 12.23 1.36 -15.21
C SER A 80 11.04 0.75 -14.46
N LEU A 81 11.18 0.59 -13.14
CA LEU A 81 10.07 0.16 -12.28
C LEU A 81 9.01 1.25 -12.20
N SER A 82 7.74 0.82 -12.24
CA SER A 82 6.59 1.70 -12.04
C SER A 82 5.60 1.08 -11.04
N PRO A 83 4.75 1.90 -10.40
CA PRO A 83 3.68 1.38 -9.53
C PRO A 83 2.75 0.40 -10.26
N HIS A 84 2.46 0.62 -11.53
CA HIS A 84 1.64 -0.28 -12.35
C HIS A 84 2.29 -1.66 -12.54
N MET A 85 3.61 -1.72 -12.71
CA MET A 85 4.34 -2.99 -12.80
C MET A 85 4.26 -3.76 -11.49
N LEU A 86 4.43 -3.10 -10.35
CA LEU A 86 4.28 -3.74 -9.04
C LEU A 86 2.87 -4.27 -8.82
N ARG A 87 1.86 -3.47 -9.21
CA ARG A 87 0.45 -3.86 -9.13
C ARG A 87 0.15 -5.06 -10.03
N HIS A 88 0.65 -5.07 -11.25
CA HIS A 88 0.51 -6.21 -12.16
C HIS A 88 1.18 -7.46 -11.62
N SER A 89 2.41 -7.34 -11.13
CA SER A 89 3.14 -8.44 -10.50
C SER A 89 2.40 -9.02 -9.28
N PHE A 90 1.84 -8.18 -8.43
CA PHE A 90 1.03 -8.59 -7.30
C PHE A 90 -0.19 -9.40 -7.75
N ALA A 91 -0.96 -8.89 -8.72
CA ALA A 91 -2.12 -9.59 -9.26
C ALA A 91 -1.74 -10.94 -9.89
N THR A 92 -0.66 -10.97 -10.67
CA THR A 92 -0.17 -12.19 -11.33
C THR A 92 0.23 -13.26 -10.31
N HIS A 93 1.00 -12.89 -9.27
CA HIS A 93 1.39 -13.82 -8.22
C HIS A 93 0.20 -14.42 -7.47
N LEU A 94 -0.82 -13.60 -7.18
CA LEU A 94 -2.04 -14.10 -6.54
C LEU A 94 -2.82 -15.06 -7.44
N LEU A 95 -2.96 -14.73 -8.73
CA LEU A 95 -3.62 -15.60 -9.71
C LEU A 95 -2.90 -16.93 -9.88
N GLU A 96 -1.58 -16.92 -10.04
CA GLU A 96 -0.75 -18.13 -10.16
C GLU A 96 -0.88 -19.05 -8.94
N ARG A 97 -1.17 -18.50 -7.77
CA ARG A 97 -1.39 -19.24 -6.55
C ARG A 97 -2.85 -19.60 -6.28
N GLY A 98 -3.73 -19.36 -7.25
CA GLY A 98 -5.12 -19.81 -7.22
C GLY A 98 -6.11 -18.85 -6.57
N ALA A 99 -5.73 -17.57 -6.35
CA ALA A 99 -6.67 -16.58 -5.89
C ALA A 99 -7.72 -16.26 -6.98
N ASP A 100 -8.96 -16.02 -6.57
CA ASP A 100 -10.00 -15.64 -7.52
C ASP A 100 -9.85 -14.18 -7.96
N LEU A 101 -10.21 -13.90 -9.21
CA LEU A 101 -10.05 -12.59 -9.82
C LEU A 101 -10.84 -11.50 -9.09
N ARG A 102 -12.03 -11.82 -8.56
CA ARG A 102 -12.86 -10.86 -7.83
C ARG A 102 -12.19 -10.39 -6.54
N SER A 103 -11.59 -11.30 -5.77
CA SER A 103 -10.85 -10.95 -4.55
C SER A 103 -9.65 -10.06 -4.87
N ILE A 104 -8.94 -10.34 -5.95
CA ILE A 104 -7.82 -9.51 -6.41
C ILE A 104 -8.31 -8.11 -6.81
N GLN A 105 -9.39 -8.00 -7.57
CA GLN A 105 -9.99 -6.72 -7.94
C GLN A 105 -10.41 -5.90 -6.72
N MET A 106 -10.99 -6.53 -5.70
CA MET A 106 -11.33 -5.86 -4.45
C MET A 106 -10.11 -5.30 -3.73
N MET A 107 -9.02 -6.06 -3.62
CA MET A 107 -7.76 -5.58 -3.02
C MET A 107 -7.15 -4.42 -3.80
N LEU A 108 -7.24 -4.46 -5.13
CA LEU A 108 -6.72 -3.40 -6.00
C LEU A 108 -7.66 -2.20 -6.14
N GLY A 109 -8.86 -2.27 -5.56
CA GLY A 109 -9.83 -1.18 -5.55
C GLY A 109 -10.61 -0.98 -6.85
N HIS A 110 -10.78 -2.04 -7.64
CA HIS A 110 -11.65 -2.03 -8.83
C HIS A 110 -13.13 -2.22 -8.50
N ALA A 111 -13.48 -2.60 -7.27
CA ALA A 111 -14.85 -2.76 -6.80
C ALA A 111 -15.25 -1.61 -5.87
N ASP A 112 -16.50 -1.18 -5.96
CA ASP A 112 -17.12 -0.26 -5.00
C ASP A 112 -17.32 -0.99 -3.67
N LEU A 113 -16.57 -0.56 -2.64
CA LEU A 113 -16.77 -1.03 -1.29
C LEU A 113 -17.79 -0.12 -0.60
N SER A 114 -18.94 -0.69 -0.24
CA SER A 114 -19.91 -0.01 0.61
C SER A 114 -19.29 0.31 1.98
N THR A 115 -19.47 1.54 2.46
CA THR A 115 -18.82 2.08 3.68
C THR A 115 -19.51 1.69 4.99
N THR A 116 -20.42 0.70 5.00
CA THR A 116 -21.03 0.23 6.24
C THR A 116 -20.05 -0.59 7.07
N GLN A 117 -19.90 -0.29 8.36
CA GLN A 117 -18.93 -0.94 9.27
C GLN A 117 -19.02 -2.48 9.28
N ILE A 118 -20.23 -3.05 9.15
CA ILE A 118 -20.45 -4.50 9.13
C ILE A 118 -19.79 -5.13 7.89
N TYR A 119 -19.94 -4.52 6.72
CA TYR A 119 -19.31 -4.99 5.49
C TYR A 119 -17.79 -4.84 5.53
N THR A 120 -17.30 -3.80 6.19
CA THR A 120 -15.85 -3.55 6.34
C THR A 120 -15.16 -4.71 7.07
N GLN A 121 -15.70 -5.18 8.17
CA GLN A 121 -15.14 -6.30 8.94
C GLN A 121 -15.13 -7.62 8.16
N VAL A 122 -16.23 -7.93 7.46
CA VAL A 122 -16.32 -9.16 6.65
C VAL A 122 -15.36 -9.12 5.47
N LEU A 123 -15.27 -7.98 4.78
CA LEU A 123 -14.35 -7.79 3.66
C LEU A 123 -12.90 -7.84 4.10
N GLU A 124 -12.57 -7.23 5.24
CA GLU A 124 -11.23 -7.28 5.82
C GLU A 124 -10.79 -8.72 6.08
N HIS A 125 -11.61 -9.50 6.76
CA HIS A 125 -11.33 -10.90 7.04
C HIS A 125 -11.11 -11.72 5.76
N ARG A 126 -11.99 -11.56 4.77
CA ARG A 126 -11.89 -12.26 3.49
C ARG A 126 -10.66 -11.86 2.70
N MET A 127 -10.37 -10.57 2.58
CA MET A 127 -9.17 -10.07 1.90
C MET A 127 -7.91 -10.56 2.60
N ARG A 128 -7.89 -10.55 3.92
CA ARG A 128 -6.75 -11.04 4.69
C ARG A 128 -6.53 -12.54 4.46
N THR A 129 -7.56 -13.34 4.49
CA THR A 129 -7.49 -14.78 4.23
C THR A 129 -6.93 -15.07 2.84
N VAL A 130 -7.41 -14.37 1.81
CA VAL A 130 -6.91 -14.51 0.44
C VAL A 130 -5.44 -14.07 0.35
N TYR A 131 -5.11 -12.94 0.95
CA TYR A 131 -3.75 -12.43 0.95
C TYR A 131 -2.77 -13.41 1.63
N ASP A 132 -3.07 -13.86 2.84
CA ASP A 132 -2.21 -14.76 3.61
C ASP A 132 -2.05 -16.12 2.93
N ARG A 133 -3.11 -16.58 2.23
CA ARG A 133 -3.09 -17.87 1.54
C ARG A 133 -2.31 -17.84 0.22
N PHE A 134 -2.37 -16.75 -0.52
CA PHE A 134 -1.92 -16.71 -1.92
C PHE A 134 -0.73 -15.78 -2.17
N HIS A 135 -0.48 -14.77 -1.32
CA HIS A 135 0.65 -13.87 -1.53
C HIS A 135 1.96 -14.48 -1.03
N PRO A 136 3.05 -14.48 -1.82
CA PRO A 136 4.31 -15.15 -1.47
C PRO A 136 5.07 -14.52 -0.29
N ARG A 137 4.72 -13.31 0.13
CA ARG A 137 5.36 -12.57 1.23
C ARG A 137 4.40 -12.22 2.37
N SER A 138 3.32 -12.96 2.49
CA SER A 138 2.35 -12.78 3.59
C SER A 138 2.92 -13.21 4.94
#